data_414166c8252e81177d763807ec62c6d8
#
_entry.id   414166c8252e81177d763807ec62c6d8
#
_cell.length_a   1.000
_cell.length_b   1.000
_cell.length_c   1.000
_cell.angle_alpha   90.00
_cell.angle_beta   90.00
_cell.angle_gamma   90.00
#
_symmetry.space_group_name_H-M   'P 1'
#
loop_
_entity.id
_entity.type
_entity.pdbx_description
1 polymer ?
#
loop_
_entity_poly.entity_id
_entity_poly.type
_entity_poly.pdbx_seq_one_letter_code
_entity_poly.pdbx_strand_id
1 'polypeptide(L)'
;AFFRRQRQMCIRDRLKDKRFDAVVTAPVQKSVINDSGLSFTGHTEFFSEQFGCEDVVMLLVNHGLRVALATTHLPLREVPDAITQESLLRKLEIIHNELMRLYGISQPRIAMLGLNPHAGEGGHLGREEIETITPASEEALRRDIDVTAPIPADTAFTSKQVLDADVVLAMFHDQG
;
A
#
# COMPACT_ATOMS: atom_id res chain seq x y z
N ALA A 1 -24.90 -17.04 6.11
CA ALA A 1 -24.22 -16.39 4.99
C ALA A 1 -25.08 -15.29 4.36
N PHE A 2 -26.35 -15.57 4.06
CA PHE A 2 -27.27 -14.63 3.43
C PHE A 2 -27.42 -13.30 4.22
N PHE A 3 -27.62 -13.35 5.54
CA PHE A 3 -27.73 -12.16 6.39
C PHE A 3 -26.45 -11.35 6.48
N ARG A 4 -25.26 -11.97 6.41
CA ARG A 4 -23.99 -11.24 6.42
C ARG A 4 -23.76 -10.48 5.12
N ARG A 5 -24.08 -11.10 3.97
CA ARG A 5 -24.01 -10.43 2.65
C ARG A 5 -24.94 -9.22 2.60
N GLN A 6 -26.18 -9.36 3.09
CA GLN A 6 -27.15 -8.28 3.10
C GLN A 6 -26.68 -7.10 3.98
N ARG A 7 -26.04 -7.37 5.14
CA ARG A 7 -25.45 -6.32 5.98
C ARG A 7 -24.28 -5.60 5.30
N GLN A 8 -23.40 -6.32 4.63
CA GLN A 8 -22.28 -5.71 3.90
C GLN A 8 -22.78 -4.83 2.74
N MET A 9 -23.80 -5.25 2.01
CA MET A 9 -24.42 -4.43 0.97
C MET A 9 -25.05 -3.16 1.53
N CYS A 10 -25.73 -3.24 2.68
CA CYS A 10 -26.29 -2.06 3.35
C CYS A 10 -25.21 -1.09 3.83
N ILE A 11 -24.08 -1.59 4.33
CA ILE A 11 -22.93 -0.75 4.75
C ILE A 11 -22.31 -0.08 3.53
N ARG A 12 -22.07 -0.83 2.45
CA ARG A 12 -21.57 -0.30 1.18
C ARG A 12 -22.44 0.83 0.66
N ASP A 13 -23.75 0.63 0.60
CA ASP A 13 -24.69 1.62 0.05
C ASP A 13 -24.66 2.91 0.89
N ARG A 14 -24.61 2.79 2.22
CA ARG A 14 -24.48 3.95 3.12
C ARG A 14 -23.15 4.67 3.01
N LEU A 15 -22.05 3.98 2.69
CA LEU A 15 -20.76 4.60 2.39
C LEU A 15 -20.84 5.34 1.04
N LYS A 16 -21.43 4.73 0.00
CA LYS A 16 -21.65 5.38 -1.30
C LYS A 16 -22.50 6.65 -1.17
N ASP A 17 -23.50 6.63 -0.32
CA ASP A 17 -24.37 7.77 -0.01
C ASP A 17 -23.72 8.80 0.94
N LYS A 18 -22.43 8.63 1.29
CA LYS A 18 -21.67 9.48 2.23
C LYS A 18 -22.34 9.64 3.61
N ARG A 19 -23.05 8.60 4.05
CA ARG A 19 -23.68 8.56 5.38
C ARG A 19 -22.71 8.10 6.48
N PHE A 20 -21.57 7.54 6.07
CA PHE A 20 -20.45 7.16 6.92
C PHE A 20 -19.16 7.59 6.26
N ASP A 21 -18.19 8.01 7.06
CA ASP A 21 -16.87 8.45 6.59
C ASP A 21 -15.88 7.27 6.47
N ALA A 22 -16.13 6.19 7.22
CA ALA A 22 -15.27 5.03 7.25
C ALA A 22 -16.04 3.76 7.65
N VAL A 23 -15.41 2.60 7.46
CA VAL A 23 -15.89 1.31 7.94
C VAL A 23 -14.80 0.58 8.71
N VAL A 24 -15.18 0.02 9.85
CA VAL A 24 -14.34 -0.88 10.63
C VAL A 24 -14.88 -2.30 10.47
N THR A 25 -14.03 -3.22 10.04
CA THR A 25 -14.41 -4.62 9.80
C THR A 25 -13.88 -5.53 10.91
N ALA A 26 -14.69 -6.49 11.32
CA ALA A 26 -14.24 -7.58 12.19
C ALA A 26 -13.49 -8.64 11.36
N PRO A 27 -12.58 -9.41 11.98
CA PRO A 27 -11.94 -10.55 11.32
C PRO A 27 -12.99 -11.54 10.80
N VAL A 28 -12.73 -12.12 9.61
CA VAL A 28 -13.57 -13.12 8.99
C VAL A 28 -12.74 -14.32 8.57
N GLN A 29 -13.31 -15.51 8.67
CA GLN A 29 -12.67 -16.71 8.14
C GLN A 29 -13.03 -16.85 6.66
N LYS A 30 -12.05 -16.57 5.78
CA LYS A 30 -12.24 -16.54 4.32
C LYS A 30 -12.75 -17.87 3.77
N SER A 31 -12.25 -19.02 4.28
CA SER A 31 -12.68 -20.34 3.86
C SER A 31 -14.19 -20.54 4.02
N VAL A 32 -14.76 -20.13 5.16
CA VAL A 32 -16.22 -20.26 5.40
C VAL A 32 -17.04 -19.43 4.40
N ILE A 33 -16.53 -18.28 3.98
CA ILE A 33 -17.20 -17.46 2.97
C ILE A 33 -17.09 -18.14 1.61
N ASN A 34 -15.91 -18.60 1.22
CA ASN A 34 -15.66 -19.28 -0.05
C ASN A 34 -16.44 -20.59 -0.17
N ASP A 35 -16.55 -21.37 0.91
CA ASP A 35 -17.34 -22.61 0.97
C ASP A 35 -18.84 -22.36 0.73
N SER A 36 -19.31 -21.13 0.94
CA SER A 36 -20.69 -20.72 0.60
C SER A 36 -20.92 -20.40 -0.88
N GLY A 37 -19.91 -20.61 -1.73
CA GLY A 37 -19.94 -20.30 -3.17
C GLY A 37 -19.69 -18.82 -3.53
N LEU A 38 -19.22 -18.02 -2.57
CA LEU A 38 -18.84 -16.62 -2.80
C LEU A 38 -17.32 -16.52 -2.89
N SER A 39 -16.79 -16.03 -4.00
CA SER A 39 -15.37 -15.67 -4.09
C SER A 39 -15.10 -14.47 -3.18
N PHE A 40 -14.26 -14.69 -2.16
CA PHE A 40 -13.86 -13.62 -1.24
C PHE A 40 -12.37 -13.75 -0.92
N THR A 41 -11.58 -12.83 -1.45
CA THR A 41 -10.13 -12.75 -1.28
C THR A 41 -9.74 -11.94 -0.04
N GLY A 42 -10.54 -10.92 0.28
CA GLY A 42 -10.37 -10.08 1.46
C GLY A 42 -11.29 -8.87 1.47
N HIS A 43 -11.29 -8.11 2.57
CA HIS A 43 -12.09 -6.89 2.66
C HIS A 43 -11.58 -5.81 1.70
N THR A 44 -10.28 -5.69 1.53
CA THR A 44 -9.64 -4.69 0.65
C THR A 44 -10.10 -4.89 -0.79
N GLU A 45 -9.97 -6.10 -1.30
CA GLU A 45 -10.36 -6.46 -2.67
C GLU A 45 -11.87 -6.31 -2.85
N PHE A 46 -12.66 -6.75 -1.86
CA PHE A 46 -14.11 -6.60 -1.88
C PHE A 46 -14.54 -5.13 -1.97
N PHE A 47 -13.97 -4.24 -1.15
CA PHE A 47 -14.34 -2.83 -1.20
C PHE A 47 -13.80 -2.13 -2.45
N SER A 48 -12.58 -2.45 -2.90
CA SER A 48 -12.04 -1.96 -4.17
C SER A 48 -13.00 -2.24 -5.33
N GLU A 49 -13.44 -3.48 -5.49
CA GLU A 49 -14.41 -3.86 -6.52
C GLU A 49 -15.75 -3.13 -6.34
N GLN A 50 -16.27 -3.07 -5.11
CA GLN A 50 -17.58 -2.45 -4.84
C GLN A 50 -17.61 -0.93 -5.08
N PHE A 51 -16.48 -0.25 -4.92
CA PHE A 51 -16.34 1.19 -5.12
C PHE A 51 -15.78 1.54 -6.51
N GLY A 52 -15.37 0.56 -7.30
CA GLY A 52 -14.75 0.77 -8.61
C GLY A 52 -13.39 1.48 -8.48
N CYS A 53 -12.67 1.21 -7.39
CA CYS A 53 -11.32 1.73 -7.19
C CYS A 53 -10.32 0.72 -7.77
N GLU A 54 -9.58 1.13 -8.81
CA GLU A 54 -8.57 0.26 -9.43
C GLU A 54 -7.33 0.12 -8.56
N ASP A 55 -6.95 1.20 -7.88
CA ASP A 55 -5.77 1.23 -7.01
C ASP A 55 -6.16 1.52 -5.55
N VAL A 56 -5.67 0.69 -4.67
CA VAL A 56 -5.77 0.84 -3.21
C VAL A 56 -4.40 0.65 -2.57
N VAL A 57 -4.18 1.30 -1.44
CA VAL A 57 -2.96 1.15 -0.64
C VAL A 57 -3.33 0.59 0.72
N MET A 58 -2.71 -0.54 1.09
CA MET A 58 -2.79 -1.04 2.44
C MET A 58 -1.83 -0.25 3.32
N LEU A 59 -2.34 0.34 4.39
CA LEU A 59 -1.58 1.10 5.36
C LEU A 59 -1.64 0.41 6.73
N LEU A 60 -0.50 -0.01 7.23
CA LEU A 60 -0.31 -0.51 8.59
C LEU A 60 0.05 0.67 9.49
N VAL A 61 -0.64 0.81 10.63
CA VAL A 61 -0.42 1.95 11.53
C VAL A 61 -0.25 1.46 12.96
N ASN A 62 0.83 1.88 13.62
CA ASN A 62 1.09 1.58 15.02
C ASN A 62 1.89 2.72 15.68
N HIS A 63 1.34 3.33 16.75
CA HIS A 63 2.02 4.36 17.58
C HIS A 63 2.81 5.44 16.81
N GLY A 64 2.27 5.93 15.70
CA GLY A 64 2.90 6.97 14.88
C GLY A 64 3.71 6.43 13.70
N LEU A 65 4.10 5.16 13.70
CA LEU A 65 4.68 4.51 12.53
C LEU A 65 3.57 4.17 11.52
N ARG A 66 3.80 4.49 10.27
CA ARG A 66 2.92 4.14 9.14
C ARG A 66 3.74 3.41 8.10
N VAL A 67 3.26 2.24 7.68
CA VAL A 67 3.88 1.46 6.62
C VAL A 67 2.84 1.20 5.55
N ALA A 68 3.07 1.72 4.37
CA ALA A 68 2.28 1.47 3.17
C ALA A 68 2.90 0.33 2.36
N LEU A 69 2.10 -0.46 1.69
CA LEU A 69 2.55 -1.61 0.91
C LEU A 69 2.36 -1.37 -0.58
N ALA A 70 3.43 -1.52 -1.37
CA ALA A 70 3.37 -1.46 -2.82
C ALA A 70 2.68 -2.70 -3.39
N THR A 71 2.97 -3.89 -2.85
CA THR A 71 2.25 -5.14 -3.12
C THR A 71 1.78 -5.77 -1.82
N THR A 72 0.67 -6.50 -1.85
CA THR A 72 0.07 -7.10 -0.65
C THR A 72 0.23 -8.63 -0.66
N HIS A 73 -0.80 -9.37 -1.00
CA HIS A 73 -0.88 -10.83 -0.85
C HIS A 73 -0.46 -11.57 -2.14
N LEU A 74 0.72 -11.25 -2.68
CA LEU A 74 1.30 -11.95 -3.82
C LEU A 74 2.31 -13.01 -3.36
N PRO A 75 2.42 -14.13 -4.09
CA PRO A 75 3.58 -15.01 -3.96
C PRO A 75 4.88 -14.23 -4.20
N LEU A 76 5.91 -14.46 -3.38
CA LEU A 76 7.15 -13.68 -3.44
C LEU A 76 7.77 -13.62 -4.86
N ARG A 77 7.70 -14.71 -5.61
CA ARG A 77 8.19 -14.79 -7.00
C ARG A 77 7.47 -13.85 -7.98
N GLU A 78 6.26 -13.41 -7.64
CA GLU A 78 5.43 -12.55 -8.49
C GLU A 78 5.58 -11.06 -8.12
N VAL A 79 6.24 -10.77 -6.99
CA VAL A 79 6.43 -9.40 -6.50
C VAL A 79 7.24 -8.55 -7.48
N PRO A 80 8.40 -9.00 -8.02
CA PRO A 80 9.19 -8.18 -8.94
C PRO A 80 8.39 -7.73 -10.16
N ASP A 81 7.61 -8.63 -10.75
CA ASP A 81 6.79 -8.33 -11.94
C ASP A 81 5.64 -7.37 -11.65
N ALA A 82 5.15 -7.33 -10.41
CA ALA A 82 4.10 -6.41 -9.97
C ALA A 82 4.64 -5.01 -9.64
N ILE A 83 5.94 -4.87 -9.39
CA ILE A 83 6.60 -3.59 -9.14
C ILE A 83 6.95 -2.93 -10.47
N THR A 84 6.10 -2.03 -10.92
CA THR A 84 6.32 -1.23 -12.12
C THR A 84 6.42 0.26 -11.77
N GLN A 85 7.09 1.05 -12.61
CA GLN A 85 7.17 2.49 -12.41
C GLN A 85 5.77 3.12 -12.29
N GLU A 86 4.84 2.71 -13.15
CA GLU A 86 3.46 3.21 -13.17
C GLU A 86 2.71 2.84 -11.89
N SER A 87 2.80 1.56 -11.43
CA SER A 87 2.13 1.12 -10.20
C SER A 87 2.67 1.84 -8.96
N LEU A 88 3.98 2.07 -8.88
CA LEU A 88 4.60 2.80 -7.80
C LEU A 88 4.17 4.27 -7.78
N LEU A 89 4.15 4.94 -8.94
CA LEU A 89 3.71 6.33 -9.04
C LEU A 89 2.27 6.51 -8.57
N ARG A 90 1.33 5.65 -9.03
CA ARG A 90 -0.06 5.70 -8.57
C ARG A 90 -0.17 5.54 -7.05
N LYS A 91 0.61 4.62 -6.46
CA LYS A 91 0.61 4.42 -5.00
C LYS A 91 1.21 5.59 -4.24
N LEU A 92 2.30 6.19 -4.74
CA LEU A 92 2.90 7.38 -4.16
C LEU A 92 1.92 8.56 -4.18
N GLU A 93 1.19 8.77 -5.28
CA GLU A 93 0.15 9.79 -5.37
C GLU A 93 -0.99 9.56 -4.38
N ILE A 94 -1.47 8.32 -4.24
CA ILE A 94 -2.51 7.97 -3.26
C ILE A 94 -2.01 8.24 -1.84
N ILE A 95 -0.81 7.77 -1.49
CA ILE A 95 -0.22 7.96 -0.16
C ILE A 95 -0.08 9.45 0.16
N HIS A 96 0.49 10.24 -0.76
CA HIS A 96 0.67 11.67 -0.59
C HIS A 96 -0.67 12.37 -0.33
N ASN A 97 -1.63 12.18 -1.21
CA ASN A 97 -2.94 12.82 -1.11
C ASN A 97 -3.72 12.41 0.15
N GLU A 98 -3.68 11.13 0.52
CA GLU A 98 -4.41 10.63 1.67
C GLU A 98 -3.76 11.03 3.00
N LEU A 99 -2.43 11.16 3.07
CA LEU A 99 -1.76 11.72 4.25
C LEU A 99 -2.08 13.19 4.44
N MET A 100 -2.16 13.96 3.36
CA MET A 100 -2.63 15.35 3.43
C MET A 100 -4.08 15.42 3.92
N ARG A 101 -4.95 14.62 3.33
CA ARG A 101 -6.39 14.66 3.59
C ARG A 101 -6.78 14.11 4.97
N LEU A 102 -6.23 12.96 5.36
CA LEU A 102 -6.65 12.23 6.57
C LEU A 102 -5.84 12.61 7.81
N TYR A 103 -4.56 12.94 7.63
CA TYR A 103 -3.65 13.23 8.75
C TYR A 103 -3.30 14.72 8.85
N GLY A 104 -3.71 15.54 7.88
CA GLY A 104 -3.44 16.99 7.89
C GLY A 104 -1.96 17.34 7.69
N ILE A 105 -1.15 16.43 7.13
CA ILE A 105 0.25 16.64 6.87
C ILE A 105 0.37 17.41 5.56
N SER A 106 0.79 18.67 5.60
CA SER A 106 0.79 19.54 4.42
C SER A 106 1.79 19.12 3.35
N GLN A 107 2.87 18.46 3.73
CA GLN A 107 3.90 17.99 2.82
C GLN A 107 4.44 16.65 3.31
N PRO A 108 3.73 15.54 3.02
CA PRO A 108 4.10 14.22 3.50
C PRO A 108 5.44 13.76 2.93
N ARG A 109 6.31 13.28 3.80
CA ARG A 109 7.59 12.69 3.42
C ARG A 109 7.48 11.17 3.42
N ILE A 110 7.78 10.55 2.27
CA ILE A 110 7.69 9.11 2.05
C ILE A 110 9.10 8.51 2.03
N ALA A 111 9.40 7.58 2.93
CA ALA A 111 10.62 6.76 2.85
C ALA A 111 10.33 5.52 2.02
N MET A 112 10.94 5.38 0.85
CA MET A 112 10.71 4.24 -0.05
C MET A 112 11.77 3.18 0.16
N LEU A 113 11.37 1.93 0.42
CA LEU A 113 12.29 0.81 0.55
C LEU A 113 12.71 0.26 -0.82
N GLY A 114 13.87 -0.37 -0.87
CA GLY A 114 14.26 -1.21 -2.00
C GLY A 114 13.55 -2.56 -1.99
N LEU A 115 13.51 -3.23 -3.13
CA LEU A 115 12.99 -4.58 -3.29
C LEU A 115 14.04 -5.62 -2.92
N ASN A 116 15.25 -5.43 -3.46
CA ASN A 116 16.36 -6.37 -3.32
C ASN A 116 17.17 -6.12 -2.04
N PRO A 117 17.92 -7.15 -1.55
CA PRO A 117 18.87 -6.94 -0.46
C PRO A 117 19.81 -5.76 -0.75
N HIS A 118 20.08 -4.95 0.27
CA HIS A 118 20.93 -3.74 0.18
C HIS A 118 20.51 -2.77 -0.93
N ALA A 119 19.20 -2.73 -1.25
CA ALA A 119 18.64 -1.94 -2.37
C ALA A 119 19.37 -2.22 -3.70
N GLY A 120 19.64 -3.52 -3.97
CA GLY A 120 20.23 -3.99 -5.22
C GLY A 120 21.74 -3.82 -5.33
N GLU A 121 22.41 -3.18 -4.35
CA GLU A 121 23.87 -2.97 -4.32
C GLU A 121 24.47 -2.53 -5.66
N GLY A 122 23.91 -1.44 -6.22
CA GLY A 122 24.33 -0.92 -7.53
C GLY A 122 24.04 -1.85 -8.73
N GLY A 123 23.10 -2.77 -8.57
CA GLY A 123 22.69 -3.74 -9.62
C GLY A 123 23.35 -5.11 -9.53
N HIS A 124 24.17 -5.33 -8.49
CA HIS A 124 24.80 -6.65 -8.27
C HIS A 124 23.83 -7.69 -7.67
N LEU A 125 22.82 -7.24 -6.92
CA LEU A 125 21.83 -8.08 -6.26
C LEU A 125 20.41 -7.93 -6.83
N GLY A 126 20.29 -7.38 -8.03
CA GLY A 126 19.04 -7.09 -8.71
C GLY A 126 19.09 -5.71 -9.35
N ARG A 127 18.25 -5.47 -10.34
CA ARG A 127 18.26 -4.23 -11.11
C ARG A 127 16.96 -3.43 -10.99
N GLU A 128 15.99 -3.94 -10.25
CA GLU A 128 14.67 -3.34 -10.07
C GLU A 128 14.75 -1.95 -9.46
N GLU A 129 15.73 -1.72 -8.56
CA GLU A 129 15.98 -0.38 -8.03
C GLU A 129 16.41 0.61 -9.11
N ILE A 130 17.30 0.18 -10.01
CA ILE A 130 17.85 1.04 -11.07
C ILE A 130 16.83 1.24 -12.19
N GLU A 131 16.16 0.15 -12.60
CA GLU A 131 15.31 0.14 -13.80
C GLU A 131 13.87 0.59 -13.53
N THR A 132 13.42 0.49 -12.27
CA THR A 132 12.01 0.70 -11.93
C THR A 132 11.81 1.65 -10.73
N ILE A 133 12.43 1.34 -9.57
CA ILE A 133 12.09 2.01 -8.31
C ILE A 133 12.67 3.43 -8.25
N THR A 134 13.96 3.60 -8.61
CA THR A 134 14.59 4.93 -8.68
C THR A 134 13.91 5.83 -9.72
N PRO A 135 13.65 5.38 -10.96
CA PRO A 135 12.88 6.18 -11.91
C PRO A 135 11.50 6.60 -11.41
N ALA A 136 10.81 5.72 -10.65
CA ALA A 136 9.53 6.08 -10.04
C ALA A 136 9.68 7.18 -8.98
N SER A 137 10.70 7.10 -8.10
CA SER A 137 10.95 8.14 -7.10
C SER A 137 11.32 9.49 -7.73
N GLU A 138 12.15 9.47 -8.76
CA GLU A 138 12.53 10.69 -9.48
C GLU A 138 11.34 11.35 -10.18
N GLU A 139 10.44 10.55 -10.77
CA GLU A 139 9.22 11.08 -11.37
C GLU A 139 8.25 11.62 -10.30
N ALA A 140 8.13 10.96 -9.14
CA ALA A 140 7.33 11.45 -8.02
C ALA A 140 7.86 12.81 -7.50
N LEU A 141 9.17 12.96 -7.36
CA LEU A 141 9.79 14.23 -6.99
C LEU A 141 9.47 15.35 -8.01
N ARG A 142 9.44 15.04 -9.32
CA ARG A 142 9.02 16.02 -10.36
C ARG A 142 7.55 16.43 -10.24
N ARG A 143 6.73 15.63 -9.54
CA ARG A 143 5.32 15.91 -9.23
C ARG A 143 5.10 16.49 -7.83
N ASP A 144 6.15 17.04 -7.23
CA ASP A 144 6.14 17.63 -5.87
C ASP A 144 5.75 16.63 -4.75
N ILE A 145 5.99 15.33 -4.95
CA ILE A 145 5.84 14.30 -3.92
C ILE A 145 7.21 14.06 -3.28
N ASP A 146 7.36 14.41 -2.00
CA ASP A 146 8.62 14.19 -1.26
C ASP A 146 8.81 12.71 -0.95
N VAL A 147 9.71 12.08 -1.68
CA VAL A 147 10.04 10.65 -1.55
C VAL A 147 11.55 10.43 -1.59
N THR A 148 12.06 9.53 -0.78
CA THR A 148 13.49 9.18 -0.80
C THR A 148 13.85 8.30 -2.01
N ALA A 149 15.14 8.26 -2.35
CA ALA A 149 15.67 7.14 -3.13
C ALA A 149 15.45 5.81 -2.39
N PRO A 150 15.52 4.65 -3.08
CA PRO A 150 15.33 3.35 -2.41
C PRO A 150 16.30 3.13 -1.25
N ILE A 151 15.78 2.82 -0.07
CA ILE A 151 16.53 2.54 1.16
C ILE A 151 16.60 1.03 1.38
N PRO A 152 17.75 0.45 1.78
CA PRO A 152 17.82 -0.96 2.18
C PRO A 152 16.81 -1.29 3.28
N ALA A 153 15.96 -2.30 3.04
CA ALA A 153 14.84 -2.62 3.95
C ALA A 153 15.33 -3.18 5.31
N ASP A 154 16.42 -3.93 5.31
CA ASP A 154 17.01 -4.55 6.49
C ASP A 154 17.48 -3.55 7.56
N THR A 155 17.89 -2.35 7.14
CA THR A 155 18.38 -1.30 8.03
C THR A 155 17.45 -0.08 8.10
N ALA A 156 16.36 -0.10 7.34
CA ALA A 156 15.49 1.05 7.15
C ALA A 156 14.96 1.63 8.48
N PHE A 157 14.38 0.78 9.32
CA PHE A 157 13.73 1.22 10.56
C PHE A 157 14.68 1.72 11.65
N THR A 158 16.00 1.61 11.44
CA THR A 158 17.03 2.23 12.28
C THR A 158 17.65 3.46 11.63
N SER A 159 17.30 3.75 10.38
CA SER A 159 17.84 4.87 9.62
C SER A 159 17.14 6.18 9.98
N LYS A 160 17.91 7.29 9.96
CA LYS A 160 17.34 8.62 10.15
C LYS A 160 16.30 8.96 9.09
N GLN A 161 16.47 8.50 7.85
CA GLN A 161 15.56 8.77 6.74
C GLN A 161 14.14 8.25 7.00
N VAL A 162 14.02 7.06 7.64
CA VAL A 162 12.73 6.49 8.03
C VAL A 162 12.18 7.15 9.29
N LEU A 163 13.05 7.48 10.26
CA LEU A 163 12.63 8.16 11.49
C LEU A 163 12.08 9.57 11.23
N ASP A 164 12.58 10.24 10.19
CA ASP A 164 12.15 11.58 9.78
C ASP A 164 10.99 11.54 8.74
N ALA A 165 10.53 10.34 8.34
CA ALA A 165 9.45 10.18 7.37
C ALA A 165 8.08 10.06 8.05
N ASP A 166 7.04 10.50 7.33
CA ASP A 166 5.65 10.36 7.77
C ASP A 166 5.09 8.98 7.48
N VAL A 167 5.64 8.30 6.47
CA VAL A 167 5.26 6.94 6.06
C VAL A 167 6.43 6.22 5.38
N VAL A 168 6.48 4.92 5.55
CA VAL A 168 7.40 4.02 4.83
C VAL A 168 6.60 3.33 3.72
N LEU A 169 7.11 3.32 2.49
CA LEU A 169 6.58 2.49 1.41
C LEU A 169 7.44 1.23 1.26
N ALA A 170 6.91 0.11 1.71
CA ALA A 170 7.51 -1.20 1.55
C ALA A 170 7.10 -1.84 0.23
N MET A 171 8.00 -2.58 -0.42
CA MET A 171 7.72 -3.21 -1.71
C MET A 171 6.79 -4.41 -1.58
N PHE A 172 6.88 -5.17 -0.49
CA PHE A 172 6.01 -6.31 -0.20
C PHE A 172 5.75 -6.45 1.30
N HIS A 173 4.75 -7.27 1.63
CA HIS A 173 4.16 -7.38 2.97
C HIS A 173 5.18 -7.60 4.10
N ASP A 174 6.17 -8.48 3.92
CA ASP A 174 7.07 -8.89 5.00
C ASP A 174 8.24 -7.92 5.25
N GLN A 175 8.32 -6.82 4.50
CA GLN A 175 9.23 -5.71 4.78
C GLN A 175 8.67 -4.70 5.79
N GLY A 176 7.35 -4.76 6.06
CA GLY A 176 6.63 -3.79 6.89
C GLY A 176 6.32 -4.20 8.32
#